data_acf61904ba4543196a88d63ee986261c
#
_entry.id   acf61904ba4543196a88d63ee986261c
#
_cell.length_a   1.000
_cell.length_b   1.000
_cell.length_c   1.000
_cell.angle_alpha   90.00
_cell.angle_beta   90.00
_cell.angle_gamma   90.00
#
_symmetry.space_group_name_H-M   'P 1'
#
loop_
_entity.id
_entity.type
_entity.pdbx_description
1 polymer ?
#
loop_
_entity_poly.entity_id
_entity_poly.type
_entity_poly.pdbx_seq_one_letter_code
_entity_poly.pdbx_strand_id
1 'polypeptide(L)'
;MLGMNSGSPLGKLSLDNANALIGEYYNALVTIDNAARTGAMPASVDTFAKLKLEADKYPAPVSNILATLGQGGQRKLTLLIGESLNRQFQEQVGQYCWQTMAGRYPFDRNTMSEVLPDDFANLFGPNGLYNQFFQKNLANIVDANVRPWRYKLQADGTPLMGPPLESFEQASQIRQQFFGAGGMDGGAGTRMSLRMNVAVTTMDPDIAQLMINMDGQGQRYAHGPVVPMSFVWPGARGGTAAEILAESLTGGNLPTIGANGPWALFRLIDKAKVRNEVSANRLSVSYELGGRGVMLEFSTQGSANPLTSNILQTFNCPKGQALTLPTVTLPAKPTNITPAGQLPINPRTGKPLTVSP
;
A
#
# COMPACT_ATOMS: atom_id res chain seq x y z
N MET A 1 45.25 -24.86 19.78
CA MET A 1 44.76 -26.19 20.16
C MET A 1 43.62 -25.98 21.15
N LEU A 2 42.40 -26.18 20.74
CA LEU A 2 41.23 -26.21 21.64
C LEU A 2 41.25 -27.58 22.35
N GLY A 3 41.52 -27.56 23.67
CA GLY A 3 41.71 -28.75 24.45
C GLY A 3 40.52 -29.67 24.49
N MET A 4 40.72 -30.87 24.05
CA MET A 4 39.79 -32.00 24.14
C MET A 4 39.90 -32.63 25.52
N ASN A 5 39.16 -32.17 26.52
CA ASN A 5 38.92 -32.94 27.72
C ASN A 5 37.42 -33.01 27.99
N SER A 6 36.89 -34.20 27.93
CA SER A 6 35.48 -34.58 28.04
C SER A 6 34.81 -34.30 29.40
N GLY A 7 35.45 -33.55 30.27
CA GLY A 7 34.96 -33.20 31.61
C GLY A 7 34.84 -31.69 31.87
N SER A 8 35.26 -30.84 30.93
CA SER A 8 35.16 -29.37 31.04
C SER A 8 33.84 -28.86 30.44
N PRO A 9 33.23 -27.79 30.96
CA PRO A 9 32.10 -27.11 30.27
C PRO A 9 32.39 -26.73 28.82
N LEU A 10 33.68 -26.57 28.47
CA LEU A 10 34.18 -26.37 27.10
C LEU A 10 34.19 -27.65 26.26
N GLY A 11 34.10 -28.87 26.85
CA GLY A 11 34.11 -30.14 26.11
C GLY A 11 32.84 -30.41 25.27
N LYS A 12 31.78 -29.63 25.44
CA LYS A 12 30.59 -29.64 24.58
C LYS A 12 30.71 -28.72 23.37
N LEU A 13 31.75 -27.90 23.31
CA LEU A 13 32.02 -26.93 22.25
C LEU A 13 33.21 -27.43 21.41
N SER A 14 32.97 -28.42 20.53
CA SER A 14 34.01 -28.92 19.65
C SER A 14 34.00 -28.14 18.31
N LEU A 15 35.16 -28.06 17.65
CA LEU A 15 35.26 -27.56 16.27
C LEU A 15 34.38 -28.35 15.30
N ASP A 16 34.15 -29.64 15.61
CA ASP A 16 33.27 -30.50 14.82
C ASP A 16 31.82 -30.01 14.85
N ASN A 17 31.33 -29.52 16.02
CA ASN A 17 29.99 -28.91 16.12
C ASN A 17 29.91 -27.61 15.34
N ALA A 18 30.95 -26.77 15.39
CA ALA A 18 31.00 -25.55 14.58
C ALA A 18 31.00 -25.85 13.06
N ASN A 19 31.78 -26.88 12.65
CA ASN A 19 31.79 -27.31 11.24
C ASN A 19 30.46 -27.92 10.80
N ALA A 20 29.77 -28.68 11.68
CA ALA A 20 28.42 -29.18 11.40
C ALA A 20 27.42 -28.05 11.20
N LEU A 21 27.46 -27.01 12.05
CA LEU A 21 26.61 -25.82 11.88
C LEU A 21 26.88 -25.06 10.57
N ILE A 22 28.15 -24.94 10.16
CA ILE A 22 28.54 -24.36 8.87
C ILE A 22 28.01 -25.21 7.71
N GLY A 23 28.05 -26.54 7.86
CA GLY A 23 27.45 -27.48 6.89
C GLY A 23 25.94 -27.30 6.74
N GLU A 24 25.20 -27.19 7.86
CA GLU A 24 23.76 -26.87 7.87
C GLU A 24 23.50 -25.52 7.19
N TYR A 25 24.31 -24.51 7.48
CA TYR A 25 24.23 -23.19 6.86
C TYR A 25 24.40 -23.25 5.33
N TYR A 26 25.41 -23.97 4.85
CA TYR A 26 25.64 -24.15 3.42
C TYR A 26 24.45 -24.83 2.73
N ASN A 27 23.92 -25.91 3.32
CA ASN A 27 22.74 -26.58 2.78
C ASN A 27 21.50 -25.68 2.74
N ALA A 28 21.32 -24.86 3.77
CA ALA A 28 20.25 -23.86 3.82
C ALA A 28 20.40 -22.83 2.68
N LEU A 29 21.61 -22.32 2.42
CA LEU A 29 21.86 -21.39 1.31
C LEU A 29 21.59 -22.03 -0.05
N VAL A 30 22.01 -23.29 -0.26
CA VAL A 30 21.74 -24.03 -1.51
C VAL A 30 20.23 -24.20 -1.72
N THR A 31 19.50 -24.53 -0.67
CA THR A 31 18.03 -24.67 -0.73
C THR A 31 17.36 -23.35 -1.14
N ILE A 32 17.80 -22.25 -0.53
CA ILE A 32 17.28 -20.90 -0.82
C ILE A 32 17.62 -20.47 -2.25
N ASP A 33 18.87 -20.72 -2.70
CA ASP A 33 19.29 -20.38 -4.07
C ASP A 33 18.50 -21.17 -5.12
N ASN A 34 18.27 -22.45 -4.90
CA ASN A 34 17.44 -23.28 -5.76
C ASN A 34 15.99 -22.78 -5.81
N ALA A 35 15.39 -22.42 -4.68
CA ALA A 35 14.05 -21.84 -4.64
C ALA A 35 14.01 -20.51 -5.42
N ALA A 36 15.01 -19.64 -5.26
CA ALA A 36 15.11 -18.38 -6.00
C ALA A 36 15.20 -18.59 -7.53
N ARG A 37 16.00 -19.57 -7.98
CA ARG A 37 16.15 -19.91 -9.41
C ARG A 37 14.87 -20.48 -10.02
N THR A 38 14.14 -21.29 -9.29
CA THR A 38 12.88 -21.88 -9.75
C THR A 38 11.68 -20.94 -9.60
N GLY A 39 11.87 -19.76 -8.99
CA GLY A 39 10.80 -18.83 -8.69
C GLY A 39 9.89 -19.24 -7.53
N ALA A 40 10.21 -20.32 -6.83
CA ALA A 40 9.49 -20.76 -5.66
C ALA A 40 9.75 -19.82 -4.47
N MET A 41 8.79 -19.76 -3.53
CA MET A 41 9.00 -19.04 -2.28
C MET A 41 10.01 -19.84 -1.41
N PRO A 42 11.11 -19.23 -0.95
CA PRO A 42 12.01 -19.91 -0.03
C PRO A 42 11.27 -20.30 1.25
N ALA A 43 11.45 -21.54 1.69
CA ALA A 43 10.95 -21.99 2.98
C ALA A 43 11.62 -21.19 4.11
N SER A 44 10.92 -21.02 5.24
CA SER A 44 11.55 -20.48 6.44
C SER A 44 12.69 -21.41 6.88
N VAL A 45 13.87 -20.85 7.11
CA VAL A 45 15.05 -21.62 7.48
C VAL A 45 15.50 -21.16 8.86
N ASP A 46 15.24 -21.98 9.88
CA ASP A 46 15.60 -21.68 11.26
C ASP A 46 17.12 -21.77 11.52
N THR A 47 17.87 -22.35 10.57
CA THR A 47 19.33 -22.54 10.67
C THR A 47 20.08 -21.24 10.92
N PHE A 48 19.65 -20.12 10.32
CA PHE A 48 20.33 -18.83 10.51
C PHE A 48 20.13 -18.26 11.92
N ALA A 49 18.91 -18.39 12.47
CA ALA A 49 18.62 -18.01 13.85
C ALA A 49 19.39 -18.93 14.83
N LYS A 50 19.40 -20.22 14.57
CA LYS A 50 20.16 -21.21 15.33
C LYS A 50 21.66 -20.89 15.34
N LEU A 51 22.23 -20.54 14.18
CA LEU A 51 23.64 -20.17 14.07
C LEU A 51 23.98 -18.97 14.95
N LYS A 52 23.14 -17.97 15.00
CA LYS A 52 23.31 -16.80 15.85
C LYS A 52 23.25 -17.14 17.32
N LEU A 53 22.27 -17.94 17.74
CA LEU A 53 22.15 -18.40 19.14
C LEU A 53 23.33 -19.29 19.59
N GLU A 54 23.82 -20.14 18.70
CA GLU A 54 24.95 -20.99 18.99
C GLU A 54 26.28 -20.23 19.00
N ALA A 55 26.40 -19.14 18.21
CA ALA A 55 27.62 -18.34 18.14
C ALA A 55 28.09 -17.84 19.52
N ASP A 56 27.15 -17.43 20.39
CA ASP A 56 27.46 -16.87 21.70
C ASP A 56 28.10 -17.90 22.65
N LYS A 57 28.03 -19.19 22.31
CA LYS A 57 28.63 -20.28 23.09
C LYS A 57 30.13 -20.49 22.79
N TYR A 58 30.64 -19.93 21.71
CA TYR A 58 32.01 -20.10 21.25
C TYR A 58 32.89 -18.90 21.60
N PRO A 59 34.18 -19.09 21.88
CA PRO A 59 35.11 -17.98 22.02
C PRO A 59 35.41 -17.33 20.65
N ALA A 60 35.88 -16.07 20.70
CA ALA A 60 36.41 -15.42 19.51
C ALA A 60 37.68 -16.15 19.02
N PRO A 61 37.88 -16.31 17.70
CA PRO A 61 37.14 -15.67 16.58
C PRO A 61 35.92 -16.47 16.07
N VAL A 62 35.67 -17.71 16.57
CA VAL A 62 34.61 -18.60 16.05
C VAL A 62 33.24 -17.99 16.27
N SER A 63 32.96 -17.41 17.44
CA SER A 63 31.68 -16.68 17.69
C SER A 63 31.41 -15.62 16.66
N ASN A 64 32.40 -14.78 16.32
CA ASN A 64 32.25 -13.71 15.35
C ASN A 64 31.96 -14.24 13.95
N ILE A 65 32.60 -15.34 13.54
CA ILE A 65 32.36 -15.98 12.23
C ILE A 65 30.93 -16.50 12.15
N LEU A 66 30.49 -17.30 13.14
CA LEU A 66 29.15 -17.87 13.16
C LEU A 66 28.06 -16.79 13.20
N ALA A 67 28.24 -15.76 14.01
CA ALA A 67 27.31 -14.64 14.09
C ALA A 67 27.21 -13.88 12.73
N THR A 68 28.33 -13.63 12.07
CA THR A 68 28.38 -12.95 10.78
C THR A 68 27.70 -13.78 9.69
N LEU A 69 27.94 -15.09 9.66
CA LEU A 69 27.29 -16.01 8.73
C LEU A 69 25.77 -16.07 8.97
N GLY A 70 25.35 -16.20 10.23
CA GLY A 70 23.92 -16.21 10.58
C GLY A 70 23.20 -14.92 10.14
N GLN A 71 23.79 -13.76 10.41
CA GLN A 71 23.23 -12.47 9.98
C GLN A 71 23.20 -12.33 8.45
N GLY A 72 24.27 -12.73 7.77
CA GLY A 72 24.36 -12.68 6.31
C GLY A 72 23.29 -13.57 5.64
N GLY A 73 23.14 -14.80 6.13
CA GLY A 73 22.12 -15.74 5.66
C GLY A 73 20.69 -15.22 5.87
N GLN A 74 20.40 -14.69 7.05
CA GLN A 74 19.09 -14.13 7.37
C GLN A 74 18.73 -12.94 6.45
N ARG A 75 19.67 -12.04 6.22
CA ARG A 75 19.47 -10.91 5.30
C ARG A 75 19.21 -11.38 3.87
N LYS A 76 19.99 -12.36 3.39
CA LYS A 76 19.80 -12.92 2.05
C LYS A 76 18.43 -13.59 1.92
N LEU A 77 18.00 -14.36 2.91
CA LEU A 77 16.68 -14.98 2.95
C LEU A 77 15.57 -13.92 2.90
N THR A 78 15.66 -12.89 3.73
CA THR A 78 14.67 -11.79 3.77
C THR A 78 14.55 -11.09 2.42
N LEU A 79 15.67 -10.81 1.76
CA LEU A 79 15.68 -10.22 0.41
C LEU A 79 14.98 -11.13 -0.61
N LEU A 80 15.33 -12.42 -0.64
CA LEU A 80 14.77 -13.36 -1.61
C LEU A 80 13.27 -13.61 -1.39
N ILE A 81 12.82 -13.67 -0.14
CA ILE A 81 11.39 -13.72 0.18
C ILE A 81 10.70 -12.44 -0.34
N GLY A 82 11.27 -11.28 -0.06
CA GLY A 82 10.73 -10.00 -0.52
C GLY A 82 10.65 -9.91 -2.05
N GLU A 83 11.70 -10.33 -2.76
CA GLU A 83 11.71 -10.39 -4.23
C GLU A 83 10.66 -11.35 -4.79
N SER A 84 10.50 -12.53 -4.17
CA SER A 84 9.49 -13.50 -4.54
C SER A 84 8.07 -12.94 -4.35
N LEU A 85 7.80 -12.30 -3.20
CA LEU A 85 6.53 -11.64 -2.93
C LEU A 85 6.25 -10.51 -3.92
N ASN A 86 7.26 -9.70 -4.24
CA ASN A 86 7.11 -8.61 -5.21
C ASN A 86 6.81 -9.15 -6.62
N ARG A 87 7.48 -10.21 -7.06
CA ARG A 87 7.18 -10.86 -8.34
C ARG A 87 5.76 -11.40 -8.39
N GLN A 88 5.33 -12.16 -7.36
CA GLN A 88 3.95 -12.67 -7.27
C GLN A 88 2.92 -11.53 -7.28
N PHE A 89 3.21 -10.42 -6.59
CA PHE A 89 2.35 -9.25 -6.60
C PHE A 89 2.24 -8.64 -8.00
N GLN A 90 3.35 -8.50 -8.73
CA GLN A 90 3.32 -8.01 -10.10
C GLN A 90 2.52 -8.92 -11.03
N GLU A 91 2.66 -10.23 -10.90
CA GLU A 91 1.94 -11.21 -11.72
C GLU A 91 0.44 -11.25 -11.41
N GLN A 92 0.06 -11.24 -10.12
CA GLN A 92 -1.33 -11.43 -9.69
C GLN A 92 -2.14 -10.12 -9.67
N VAL A 93 -1.50 -8.99 -9.35
CA VAL A 93 -2.17 -7.71 -9.15
C VAL A 93 -1.69 -6.66 -10.14
N GLY A 94 -0.37 -6.52 -10.30
CA GLY A 94 0.24 -5.49 -11.13
C GLY A 94 -0.20 -5.56 -12.58
N GLN A 95 -0.10 -6.72 -13.20
CA GLN A 95 -0.50 -6.92 -14.60
C GLN A 95 -1.98 -6.59 -14.82
N TYR A 96 -2.85 -7.07 -13.94
CA TYR A 96 -4.29 -6.78 -14.02
C TYR A 96 -4.56 -5.27 -13.90
N CYS A 97 -3.90 -4.60 -12.95
CA CYS A 97 -4.00 -3.15 -12.77
C CYS A 97 -3.62 -2.41 -14.07
N TRP A 98 -2.49 -2.74 -14.67
CA TRP A 98 -2.04 -2.09 -15.90
C TRP A 98 -2.99 -2.30 -17.09
N GLN A 99 -3.57 -3.49 -17.19
CA GLN A 99 -4.48 -3.82 -18.29
C GLN A 99 -5.85 -3.14 -18.15
N THR A 100 -6.33 -2.92 -16.92
CA THR A 100 -7.71 -2.50 -16.66
C THR A 100 -7.85 -1.07 -16.17
N MET A 101 -6.83 -0.50 -15.49
CA MET A 101 -6.92 0.82 -14.84
C MET A 101 -6.05 1.87 -15.53
N ALA A 102 -4.85 1.51 -15.96
CA ALA A 102 -3.87 2.49 -16.43
C ALA A 102 -4.36 3.25 -17.66
N GLY A 103 -4.21 4.59 -17.63
CA GLY A 103 -4.63 5.46 -18.72
C GLY A 103 -6.15 5.51 -18.97
N ARG A 104 -6.97 5.11 -18.00
CA ARG A 104 -8.41 5.14 -18.07
C ARG A 104 -9.03 6.05 -17.00
N TYR A 105 -10.16 6.67 -17.35
CA TYR A 105 -10.96 7.44 -16.40
C TYR A 105 -11.58 6.51 -15.34
N PRO A 106 -11.57 6.84 -14.06
CA PRO A 106 -11.28 8.11 -13.43
C PRO A 106 -9.82 8.32 -12.99
N PHE A 107 -8.91 7.39 -13.23
CA PHE A 107 -7.49 7.53 -12.87
C PHE A 107 -6.76 8.55 -13.74
N ASP A 108 -7.08 8.59 -15.04
CA ASP A 108 -6.67 9.64 -15.96
C ASP A 108 -7.91 10.42 -16.43
N ARG A 109 -8.00 11.69 -16.06
CA ARG A 109 -9.14 12.54 -16.40
C ARG A 109 -9.16 12.99 -17.87
N ASN A 110 -8.02 12.88 -18.55
CA ASN A 110 -7.88 13.38 -19.93
C ASN A 110 -8.29 12.34 -20.99
N THR A 111 -8.69 11.14 -20.57
CA THR A 111 -9.08 10.06 -21.48
C THR A 111 -10.59 9.88 -21.55
N MET A 112 -11.07 9.43 -22.74
CA MET A 112 -12.45 9.00 -22.92
C MET A 112 -12.67 7.53 -22.59
N SER A 113 -11.58 6.74 -22.50
CA SER A 113 -11.63 5.34 -22.09
C SER A 113 -11.94 5.23 -20.61
N GLU A 114 -12.87 4.38 -20.21
CA GLU A 114 -13.30 4.24 -18.82
C GLU A 114 -12.95 2.88 -18.24
N VAL A 115 -12.69 2.85 -16.94
CA VAL A 115 -12.58 1.63 -16.17
C VAL A 115 -13.97 1.00 -16.05
N LEU A 116 -14.04 -0.30 -16.29
CA LEU A 116 -15.28 -1.05 -16.07
C LEU A 116 -15.54 -1.21 -14.56
N PRO A 117 -16.79 -1.07 -14.08
CA PRO A 117 -17.12 -1.23 -12.66
C PRO A 117 -16.71 -2.59 -12.09
N ASP A 118 -16.84 -3.65 -12.88
CA ASP A 118 -16.45 -5.00 -12.47
C ASP A 118 -14.92 -5.12 -12.32
N ASP A 119 -14.14 -4.52 -13.23
CA ASP A 119 -12.68 -4.48 -13.11
C ASP A 119 -12.25 -3.69 -11.87
N PHE A 120 -12.91 -2.57 -11.60
CA PHE A 120 -12.66 -1.76 -10.41
C PHE A 120 -12.96 -2.56 -9.12
N ALA A 121 -14.07 -3.28 -9.09
CA ALA A 121 -14.46 -4.13 -7.97
C ALA A 121 -13.50 -5.33 -7.81
N ASN A 122 -13.09 -5.97 -8.91
CA ASN A 122 -12.13 -7.07 -8.91
C ASN A 122 -10.75 -6.65 -8.40
N LEU A 123 -10.36 -5.40 -8.60
CA LEU A 123 -9.09 -4.91 -8.10
C LEU A 123 -9.16 -4.42 -6.66
N PHE A 124 -10.12 -3.55 -6.33
CA PHE A 124 -10.19 -2.80 -5.06
C PHE A 124 -11.25 -3.27 -4.09
N GLY A 125 -12.21 -4.08 -4.52
CA GLY A 125 -13.33 -4.52 -3.68
C GLY A 125 -12.89 -5.34 -2.46
N PRO A 126 -13.83 -5.67 -1.55
CA PRO A 126 -13.54 -6.49 -0.36
C PRO A 126 -12.88 -7.83 -0.68
N ASN A 127 -13.29 -8.45 -1.79
CA ASN A 127 -12.71 -9.68 -2.33
C ASN A 127 -11.78 -9.40 -3.52
N GLY A 128 -11.33 -8.15 -3.68
CA GLY A 128 -10.46 -7.74 -4.77
C GLY A 128 -9.01 -8.21 -4.59
N LEU A 129 -8.27 -8.20 -5.69
CA LEU A 129 -6.92 -8.73 -5.78
C LEU A 129 -5.95 -8.10 -4.77
N TYR A 130 -6.02 -6.78 -4.54
CA TYR A 130 -5.21 -6.11 -3.51
C TYR A 130 -5.46 -6.67 -2.12
N ASN A 131 -6.74 -6.81 -1.75
CA ASN A 131 -7.08 -7.30 -0.42
C ASN A 131 -6.74 -8.78 -0.25
N GLN A 132 -7.01 -9.61 -1.25
CA GLN A 132 -6.65 -11.04 -1.22
C GLN A 132 -5.15 -11.23 -1.07
N PHE A 133 -4.34 -10.50 -1.87
CA PHE A 133 -2.90 -10.58 -1.79
C PHE A 133 -2.38 -10.12 -0.42
N PHE A 134 -2.91 -9.01 0.10
CA PHE A 134 -2.54 -8.48 1.41
C PHE A 134 -2.85 -9.48 2.52
N GLN A 135 -4.07 -9.98 2.58
CA GLN A 135 -4.48 -10.92 3.64
C GLN A 135 -3.68 -12.22 3.61
N LYS A 136 -3.42 -12.75 2.42
CA LYS A 136 -2.68 -14.01 2.25
C LYS A 136 -1.19 -13.87 2.57
N ASN A 137 -0.55 -12.78 2.14
CA ASN A 137 0.90 -12.70 2.08
C ASN A 137 1.50 -11.63 3.01
N LEU A 138 0.78 -10.56 3.33
CA LEU A 138 1.34 -9.38 3.97
C LEU A 138 0.77 -9.08 5.37
N ALA A 139 -0.43 -9.54 5.70
CA ALA A 139 -1.11 -9.19 6.95
C ALA A 139 -0.28 -9.50 8.22
N ASN A 140 0.48 -10.59 8.21
CA ASN A 140 1.32 -10.99 9.33
C ASN A 140 2.65 -10.23 9.41
N ILE A 141 3.13 -9.69 8.28
CA ILE A 141 4.46 -9.07 8.16
C ILE A 141 4.42 -7.56 8.04
N VAL A 142 3.22 -6.96 7.89
CA VAL A 142 3.02 -5.51 7.77
C VAL A 142 2.32 -4.98 9.01
N ASP A 143 2.75 -3.80 9.47
CA ASP A 143 2.04 -2.99 10.47
C ASP A 143 1.20 -1.94 9.72
N ALA A 144 -0.10 -2.22 9.59
CA ALA A 144 -1.06 -1.35 8.94
C ALA A 144 -1.75 -0.37 9.90
N ASN A 145 -1.40 -0.39 11.22
CA ASN A 145 -1.95 0.52 12.21
C ASN A 145 -1.24 1.89 12.22
N VAL A 146 -0.07 1.97 11.60
CA VAL A 146 0.71 3.20 11.48
C VAL A 146 0.60 3.77 10.06
N ARG A 147 0.83 5.07 9.92
CA ARG A 147 0.86 5.75 8.62
C ARG A 147 2.20 6.47 8.44
N PRO A 148 2.87 6.28 7.30
CA PRO A 148 2.63 5.26 6.25
C PRO A 148 2.78 3.82 6.76
N TRP A 149 2.15 2.85 6.07
CA TRP A 149 2.30 1.43 6.39
C TRP A 149 3.76 1.00 6.30
N ARG A 150 4.18 0.09 7.17
CA ARG A 150 5.57 -0.38 7.20
C ARG A 150 5.67 -1.87 7.45
N TYR A 151 6.76 -2.47 6.99
CA TYR A 151 7.11 -3.83 7.32
C TYR A 151 7.51 -3.94 8.80
N LYS A 152 7.08 -5.02 9.45
CA LYS A 152 7.48 -5.33 10.83
C LYS A 152 8.99 -5.64 10.89
N LEU A 153 9.57 -5.38 12.04
CA LEU A 153 10.97 -5.69 12.29
C LEU A 153 11.11 -7.15 12.78
N GLN A 154 12.18 -7.79 12.36
CA GLN A 154 12.63 -9.07 12.88
C GLN A 154 13.29 -8.89 14.26
N ALA A 155 13.61 -10.00 14.94
CA ALA A 155 14.26 -9.97 16.25
C ALA A 155 15.63 -9.27 16.27
N ASP A 156 16.30 -9.19 15.11
CA ASP A 156 17.58 -8.50 14.95
C ASP A 156 17.45 -7.03 14.54
N GLY A 157 16.22 -6.50 14.50
CA GLY A 157 15.92 -5.12 14.12
C GLY A 157 15.89 -4.88 12.60
N THR A 158 16.14 -5.88 11.76
CA THR A 158 16.02 -5.72 10.31
C THR A 158 14.56 -5.76 9.88
N PRO A 159 14.11 -4.88 8.96
CA PRO A 159 12.74 -4.92 8.47
C PRO A 159 12.53 -6.16 7.58
N LEU A 160 11.35 -6.75 7.68
CA LEU A 160 10.83 -7.68 6.67
C LEU A 160 10.68 -6.94 5.33
N MET A 161 10.64 -7.65 4.22
CA MET A 161 10.63 -7.07 2.89
C MET A 161 9.53 -7.67 2.02
N GLY A 162 9.08 -6.89 1.05
CA GLY A 162 8.07 -7.29 0.07
C GLY A 162 7.76 -6.16 -0.92
N PRO A 163 6.62 -6.22 -1.62
CA PRO A 163 6.23 -5.18 -2.57
C PRO A 163 6.01 -3.82 -1.90
N PRO A 164 6.12 -2.69 -2.66
CA PRO A 164 5.88 -1.35 -2.13
C PRO A 164 4.49 -1.23 -1.47
N LEU A 165 4.44 -0.78 -0.22
CA LEU A 165 3.21 -0.74 0.58
C LEU A 165 2.29 0.44 0.22
N GLU A 166 2.80 1.48 -0.43
CA GLU A 166 2.02 2.67 -0.80
C GLU A 166 0.78 2.31 -1.62
N SER A 167 0.92 1.45 -2.63
CA SER A 167 -0.21 1.02 -3.46
C SER A 167 -1.26 0.22 -2.69
N PHE A 168 -0.87 -0.55 -1.67
CA PHE A 168 -1.79 -1.26 -0.78
C PHE A 168 -2.54 -0.30 0.14
N GLU A 169 -1.84 0.71 0.65
CA GLU A 169 -2.43 1.75 1.49
C GLU A 169 -3.47 2.55 0.71
N GLN A 170 -3.13 2.98 -0.51
CA GLN A 170 -4.04 3.66 -1.43
C GLN A 170 -5.22 2.76 -1.81
N ALA A 171 -4.99 1.50 -2.16
CA ALA A 171 -6.04 0.53 -2.47
C ALA A 171 -6.99 0.29 -1.28
N SER A 172 -6.46 0.27 -0.06
CA SER A 172 -7.27 0.19 1.17
C SER A 172 -8.16 1.42 1.35
N GLN A 173 -7.65 2.62 1.05
CA GLN A 173 -8.43 3.86 1.09
C GLN A 173 -9.52 3.88 0.01
N ILE A 174 -9.19 3.47 -1.22
CA ILE A 174 -10.18 3.33 -2.31
C ILE A 174 -11.28 2.34 -1.88
N ARG A 175 -10.90 1.18 -1.34
CA ARG A 175 -11.87 0.20 -0.84
C ARG A 175 -12.79 0.80 0.22
N GLN A 176 -12.24 1.52 1.18
CA GLN A 176 -13.03 2.14 2.25
C GLN A 176 -14.01 3.19 1.71
N GLN A 177 -13.62 3.98 0.71
CA GLN A 177 -14.45 5.03 0.15
C GLN A 177 -15.55 4.51 -0.76
N PHE A 178 -15.29 3.47 -1.55
CA PHE A 178 -16.22 2.99 -2.59
C PHE A 178 -16.98 1.72 -2.21
N PHE A 179 -16.47 0.93 -1.26
CA PHE A 179 -17.06 -0.35 -0.83
C PHE A 179 -17.31 -0.40 0.69
N GLY A 180 -17.20 0.73 1.38
CA GLY A 180 -17.38 0.81 2.84
C GLY A 180 -18.80 0.49 3.27
N ALA A 181 -19.06 0.45 4.60
CA ALA A 181 -20.23 -0.07 5.31
C ALA A 181 -21.62 0.52 4.97
N GLY A 182 -21.84 0.98 3.74
CA GLY A 182 -23.10 1.53 3.23
C GLY A 182 -23.83 0.67 2.20
N GLY A 183 -23.38 -0.56 1.93
CA GLY A 183 -24.10 -1.49 1.05
C GLY A 183 -25.44 -1.87 1.64
N MET A 184 -26.52 -1.85 0.83
CA MET A 184 -27.89 -2.14 1.26
C MET A 184 -28.08 -3.54 1.84
N ASP A 185 -27.14 -4.47 1.66
CA ASP A 185 -27.30 -5.89 1.94
C ASP A 185 -26.57 -6.40 3.17
N GLY A 186 -26.13 -5.51 4.10
CA GLY A 186 -25.51 -5.91 5.37
C GLY A 186 -24.23 -6.77 5.25
N GLY A 187 -23.79 -7.07 4.04
CA GLY A 187 -22.53 -7.70 3.69
C GLY A 187 -21.60 -6.67 3.03
N ALA A 188 -20.30 -6.80 3.22
CA ALA A 188 -19.31 -6.01 2.47
C ALA A 188 -19.64 -6.11 0.97
N GLY A 189 -20.25 -5.05 0.41
CA GLY A 189 -20.80 -5.06 -0.94
C GLY A 189 -19.70 -5.39 -1.95
N THR A 190 -19.92 -6.39 -2.76
CA THR A 190 -19.00 -6.74 -3.85
C THR A 190 -19.01 -5.69 -4.96
N ARG A 191 -20.02 -4.80 -4.96
CA ARG A 191 -20.19 -3.73 -5.94
C ARG A 191 -19.94 -2.37 -5.32
N MET A 192 -19.38 -1.47 -6.12
CA MET A 192 -19.22 -0.06 -5.76
C MET A 192 -20.60 0.53 -5.42
N SER A 193 -20.70 1.24 -4.28
CA SER A 193 -21.91 1.94 -3.87
C SER A 193 -21.55 3.20 -3.11
N LEU A 194 -21.99 4.34 -3.63
CA LEU A 194 -21.79 5.66 -3.04
C LEU A 194 -23.16 6.25 -2.70
N ARG A 195 -23.42 6.44 -1.42
CA ARG A 195 -24.61 7.17 -0.93
C ARG A 195 -24.25 8.62 -0.70
N MET A 196 -25.02 9.51 -1.25
CA MET A 196 -24.79 10.95 -1.15
C MET A 196 -26.08 11.72 -1.05
N ASN A 197 -26.00 12.90 -0.46
CA ASN A 197 -27.04 13.90 -0.52
C ASN A 197 -26.55 15.06 -1.42
N VAL A 198 -27.47 15.55 -2.25
CA VAL A 198 -27.24 16.74 -3.10
C VAL A 198 -28.21 17.82 -2.68
N ALA A 199 -27.70 19.00 -2.39
CA ALA A 199 -28.53 20.15 -2.05
C ALA A 199 -28.28 21.28 -3.04
N VAL A 200 -29.35 21.95 -3.48
CA VAL A 200 -29.25 23.18 -4.26
C VAL A 200 -29.06 24.34 -3.28
N THR A 201 -27.84 24.89 -3.25
CA THR A 201 -27.50 25.97 -2.31
C THR A 201 -27.76 27.36 -2.90
N THR A 202 -27.62 27.49 -4.23
CA THR A 202 -27.92 28.71 -4.95
C THR A 202 -28.47 28.35 -6.34
N MET A 203 -29.50 29.04 -6.76
CA MET A 203 -30.12 28.90 -8.08
C MET A 203 -30.50 30.28 -8.60
N ASP A 204 -30.14 30.56 -9.85
CA ASP A 204 -30.50 31.81 -10.55
C ASP A 204 -32.02 32.02 -10.52
N PRO A 205 -32.51 33.23 -10.22
CA PRO A 205 -33.96 33.50 -10.14
C PRO A 205 -34.73 33.27 -11.43
N ASP A 206 -34.07 33.31 -12.60
CA ASP A 206 -34.69 33.03 -13.91
C ASP A 206 -34.90 31.53 -14.17
N ILE A 207 -34.42 30.64 -13.31
CA ILE A 207 -34.68 29.19 -13.37
C ILE A 207 -35.97 28.91 -12.60
N ALA A 208 -37.00 28.38 -13.25
CA ALA A 208 -38.25 27.99 -12.60
C ALA A 208 -38.09 26.72 -11.77
N GLN A 209 -37.44 25.74 -12.38
CA GLN A 209 -37.25 24.39 -11.78
C GLN A 209 -35.93 23.79 -12.23
N LEU A 210 -35.26 23.09 -11.31
CA LEU A 210 -34.09 22.27 -11.55
C LEU A 210 -34.46 20.80 -11.34
N MET A 211 -34.05 19.92 -12.23
CA MET A 211 -34.15 18.48 -12.07
C MET A 211 -32.74 17.89 -12.08
N ILE A 212 -32.38 17.15 -11.01
CA ILE A 212 -31.16 16.39 -10.91
C ILE A 212 -31.51 14.92 -11.11
N ASN A 213 -30.94 14.31 -12.14
CA ASN A 213 -31.15 12.90 -12.47
C ASN A 213 -29.84 12.15 -12.33
N MET A 214 -29.76 11.25 -11.37
CA MET A 214 -28.62 10.37 -11.12
C MET A 214 -29.02 8.94 -11.41
N ASP A 215 -28.71 8.47 -12.60
CA ASP A 215 -28.94 7.09 -13.04
C ASP A 215 -30.40 6.61 -12.88
N GLY A 216 -31.33 7.48 -13.29
CA GLY A 216 -32.78 7.23 -13.18
C GLY A 216 -33.44 7.67 -11.88
N GLN A 217 -32.68 8.13 -10.90
CA GLN A 217 -33.19 8.77 -9.69
C GLN A 217 -33.37 10.27 -9.98
N GLY A 218 -34.56 10.66 -10.41
CA GLY A 218 -34.90 12.05 -10.69
C GLY A 218 -35.43 12.78 -9.46
N GLN A 219 -34.79 13.86 -9.05
CA GLN A 219 -35.23 14.75 -7.96
C GLN A 219 -35.40 16.16 -8.49
N ARG A 220 -36.50 16.84 -8.12
CA ARG A 220 -36.83 18.20 -8.56
C ARG A 220 -36.69 19.18 -7.42
N TYR A 221 -36.16 20.36 -7.76
CA TYR A 221 -36.05 21.48 -6.85
C TYR A 221 -36.61 22.75 -7.53
N ALA A 222 -37.49 23.46 -6.88
CA ALA A 222 -37.91 24.81 -7.19
C ALA A 222 -37.42 25.74 -6.09
N HIS A 223 -37.55 27.05 -6.28
CA HIS A 223 -37.17 28.00 -5.26
C HIS A 223 -37.81 27.73 -3.92
N GLY A 224 -36.98 27.66 -2.86
CA GLY A 224 -37.42 27.30 -1.50
C GLY A 224 -36.26 27.06 -0.56
N PRO A 225 -36.50 26.48 0.62
CA PRO A 225 -35.42 26.16 1.55
C PRO A 225 -34.47 25.13 0.97
N VAL A 226 -33.22 25.18 1.39
CA VAL A 226 -32.21 24.19 1.01
C VAL A 226 -32.55 22.84 1.62
N VAL A 227 -32.99 21.89 0.82
CA VAL A 227 -33.37 20.54 1.26
C VAL A 227 -32.41 19.54 0.59
N PRO A 228 -31.70 18.70 1.38
CA PRO A 228 -30.88 17.64 0.80
C PRO A 228 -31.71 16.56 0.11
N MET A 229 -31.35 16.23 -1.11
CA MET A 229 -31.95 15.16 -1.92
C MET A 229 -31.01 13.95 -1.90
N SER A 230 -31.52 12.79 -1.51
CA SER A 230 -30.69 11.58 -1.37
C SER A 230 -30.58 10.80 -2.69
N PHE A 231 -29.34 10.40 -3.02
CA PHE A 231 -29.02 9.59 -4.20
C PHE A 231 -28.09 8.44 -3.84
N VAL A 232 -28.17 7.38 -4.63
CA VAL A 232 -27.24 6.25 -4.60
C VAL A 232 -26.58 6.12 -5.97
N TRP A 233 -25.25 6.01 -6.01
CA TRP A 233 -24.50 5.79 -7.23
C TRP A 233 -23.67 4.49 -7.14
N PRO A 234 -23.71 3.58 -8.12
CA PRO A 234 -24.67 3.54 -9.23
C PRO A 234 -26.10 3.39 -8.76
N GLY A 235 -27.05 3.90 -9.54
CA GLY A 235 -28.47 3.69 -9.33
C GLY A 235 -28.97 2.41 -9.98
N ALA A 236 -30.30 2.33 -10.19
CA ALA A 236 -30.94 1.13 -10.75
C ALA A 236 -30.53 0.81 -12.20
N ARG A 237 -30.00 1.76 -12.94
CA ARG A 237 -29.52 1.59 -14.31
C ARG A 237 -28.03 1.20 -14.42
N GLY A 238 -27.34 1.00 -13.29
CA GLY A 238 -25.96 0.55 -13.27
C GLY A 238 -24.92 1.66 -13.45
N GLY A 239 -25.28 2.94 -13.22
CA GLY A 239 -24.35 4.07 -13.29
C GLY A 239 -24.15 4.63 -14.69
N THR A 240 -25.17 4.64 -15.55
CA THR A 240 -25.02 4.97 -16.97
C THR A 240 -25.17 6.43 -17.31
N ALA A 241 -25.81 7.27 -16.46
CA ALA A 241 -26.04 8.67 -16.73
C ALA A 241 -26.16 9.53 -15.45
N ALA A 242 -25.64 10.75 -15.53
CA ALA A 242 -25.83 11.78 -14.52
C ALA A 242 -26.10 13.12 -15.22
N GLU A 243 -27.21 13.80 -14.87
CA GLU A 243 -27.70 14.96 -15.61
C GLU A 243 -28.28 16.03 -14.68
N ILE A 244 -28.11 17.27 -15.07
CA ILE A 244 -28.76 18.48 -14.51
C ILE A 244 -29.57 19.13 -15.62
N LEU A 245 -30.88 19.21 -15.44
CA LEU A 245 -31.80 19.82 -16.35
C LEU A 245 -32.46 21.01 -15.64
N ALA A 246 -32.74 22.07 -16.37
CA ALA A 246 -33.42 23.24 -15.83
C ALA A 246 -34.47 23.78 -16.81
N GLU A 247 -35.55 24.31 -16.25
CA GLU A 247 -36.60 25.01 -16.98
C GLU A 247 -36.51 26.51 -16.66
N SER A 248 -36.66 27.36 -17.68
CA SER A 248 -36.69 28.79 -17.50
C SER A 248 -38.06 29.29 -17.04
N LEU A 249 -38.11 30.36 -16.26
CA LEU A 249 -39.37 31.06 -15.90
C LEU A 249 -40.15 31.58 -17.10
N THR A 250 -39.46 31.90 -18.19
CA THR A 250 -40.11 32.37 -19.45
C THR A 250 -40.61 31.20 -20.32
N GLY A 251 -40.48 29.96 -19.81
CA GLY A 251 -40.81 28.74 -20.54
C GLY A 251 -39.64 28.20 -21.35
N GLY A 252 -39.65 26.89 -21.53
CA GLY A 252 -38.62 26.16 -22.27
C GLY A 252 -37.46 25.62 -21.43
N ASN A 253 -36.82 24.60 -21.98
CA ASN A 253 -35.68 23.94 -21.32
C ASN A 253 -34.39 24.71 -21.57
N LEU A 254 -33.57 24.85 -20.54
CA LEU A 254 -32.20 25.33 -20.63
C LEU A 254 -31.26 24.21 -21.14
N PRO A 255 -30.07 24.56 -21.65
CA PRO A 255 -29.09 23.53 -22.02
C PRO A 255 -28.80 22.56 -20.88
N THR A 256 -28.90 21.27 -21.15
CA THR A 256 -28.63 20.20 -20.17
C THR A 256 -27.12 20.04 -19.96
N ILE A 257 -26.72 19.90 -18.72
CA ILE A 257 -25.36 19.47 -18.37
C ILE A 257 -25.44 18.01 -17.90
N GLY A 258 -24.77 17.14 -18.61
CA GLY A 258 -24.82 15.71 -18.29
C GLY A 258 -23.58 14.97 -18.76
N ALA A 259 -23.46 13.75 -18.28
CA ALA A 259 -22.45 12.80 -18.69
C ALA A 259 -23.06 11.41 -18.75
N ASN A 260 -22.46 10.56 -19.59
CA ASN A 260 -22.82 9.15 -19.74
C ASN A 260 -21.61 8.26 -19.41
N GLY A 261 -21.85 6.97 -19.20
CA GLY A 261 -20.85 5.97 -18.92
C GLY A 261 -20.80 5.58 -17.44
N PRO A 262 -20.02 4.56 -17.11
CA PRO A 262 -19.94 4.00 -15.75
C PRO A 262 -19.52 5.02 -14.69
N TRP A 263 -18.82 6.09 -15.09
CA TRP A 263 -18.32 7.15 -14.21
C TRP A 263 -19.02 8.50 -14.45
N ALA A 264 -20.25 8.48 -14.98
CA ALA A 264 -20.99 9.67 -15.35
C ALA A 264 -21.13 10.70 -14.22
N LEU A 265 -21.31 10.28 -12.96
CA LEU A 265 -21.33 11.16 -11.81
C LEU A 265 -20.01 11.94 -11.66
N PHE A 266 -18.88 11.27 -11.77
CA PHE A 266 -17.55 11.90 -11.66
C PHE A 266 -17.30 12.85 -12.83
N ARG A 267 -17.68 12.45 -14.04
CA ARG A 267 -17.60 13.30 -15.23
C ARG A 267 -18.52 14.52 -15.13
N LEU A 268 -19.69 14.38 -14.54
CA LEU A 268 -20.59 15.51 -14.29
C LEU A 268 -19.90 16.54 -13.37
N ILE A 269 -19.28 16.06 -12.28
CA ILE A 269 -18.53 16.91 -11.35
C ILE A 269 -17.32 17.57 -12.03
N ASP A 270 -16.63 16.87 -12.93
CA ASP A 270 -15.52 17.44 -13.70
C ASP A 270 -15.95 18.54 -14.70
N LYS A 271 -17.24 18.58 -15.08
CA LYS A 271 -17.82 19.66 -15.90
C LYS A 271 -18.19 20.93 -15.12
N ALA A 272 -18.07 20.93 -13.81
CA ALA A 272 -18.34 22.10 -13.00
C ALA A 272 -17.37 23.25 -13.31
N LYS A 273 -17.87 24.50 -13.37
CA LYS A 273 -17.03 25.69 -13.54
C LYS A 273 -16.15 25.99 -12.34
N VAL A 274 -16.70 25.77 -11.15
CA VAL A 274 -16.00 25.95 -9.90
C VAL A 274 -16.24 24.72 -9.04
N ARG A 275 -15.18 24.25 -8.40
CA ARG A 275 -15.19 23.12 -7.48
C ARG A 275 -14.50 23.53 -6.18
N ASN A 276 -15.22 23.50 -5.07
CA ASN A 276 -14.75 23.89 -3.75
C ASN A 276 -14.96 22.75 -2.74
N GLU A 277 -13.89 22.28 -2.12
CA GLU A 277 -13.96 21.37 -1.00
C GLU A 277 -14.32 22.14 0.27
N VAL A 278 -15.57 22.01 0.70
CA VAL A 278 -16.06 22.68 1.92
C VAL A 278 -15.54 21.96 3.18
N SER A 279 -15.50 20.63 3.11
CA SER A 279 -14.92 19.77 4.14
C SER A 279 -14.59 18.39 3.53
N ALA A 280 -13.97 17.51 4.30
CA ALA A 280 -13.61 16.15 3.83
C ALA A 280 -14.78 15.34 3.28
N ASN A 281 -16.02 15.64 3.67
CA ASN A 281 -17.23 14.96 3.21
C ASN A 281 -18.22 15.85 2.42
N ARG A 282 -17.86 17.11 2.13
CA ARG A 282 -18.73 18.07 1.46
C ARG A 282 -18.00 18.77 0.30
N LEU A 283 -18.59 18.68 -0.90
CA LEU A 283 -18.10 19.29 -2.13
C LEU A 283 -19.14 20.26 -2.66
N SER A 284 -18.79 21.53 -2.82
CA SER A 284 -19.61 22.51 -3.52
C SER A 284 -19.14 22.66 -4.96
N VAL A 285 -20.06 22.62 -5.91
CA VAL A 285 -19.81 22.77 -7.35
C VAL A 285 -20.75 23.76 -7.97
N SER A 286 -20.27 24.56 -8.91
CA SER A 286 -21.10 25.48 -9.67
C SER A 286 -21.21 25.08 -11.15
N TYR A 287 -22.40 25.21 -11.68
CA TYR A 287 -22.71 24.99 -13.09
C TYR A 287 -23.35 26.25 -13.71
N GLU A 288 -23.28 26.35 -15.02
CA GLU A 288 -23.95 27.38 -15.78
C GLU A 288 -24.78 26.75 -16.89
N LEU A 289 -26.10 26.95 -16.82
CA LEU A 289 -27.08 26.45 -17.78
C LEU A 289 -27.61 27.63 -18.61
N GLY A 290 -27.12 27.80 -19.83
CA GLY A 290 -27.54 28.90 -20.69
C GLY A 290 -27.33 30.31 -20.11
N GLY A 291 -26.20 30.53 -19.45
CA GLY A 291 -25.86 31.79 -18.80
C GLY A 291 -26.39 31.95 -17.36
N ARG A 292 -27.14 30.98 -16.85
CA ARG A 292 -27.74 30.99 -15.50
C ARG A 292 -26.99 30.08 -14.56
N GLY A 293 -26.63 30.60 -13.37
CA GLY A 293 -25.82 29.92 -12.40
C GLY A 293 -26.61 29.00 -11.46
N VAL A 294 -26.08 27.82 -11.17
CA VAL A 294 -26.60 26.91 -10.16
C VAL A 294 -25.42 26.41 -9.30
N MET A 295 -25.59 26.40 -7.98
CA MET A 295 -24.60 25.83 -7.07
C MET A 295 -25.22 24.64 -6.34
N LEU A 296 -24.52 23.51 -6.42
CA LEU A 296 -24.88 22.26 -5.77
C LEU A 296 -23.85 21.89 -4.71
N GLU A 297 -24.32 21.36 -3.60
CA GLU A 297 -23.47 20.77 -2.58
C GLU A 297 -23.71 19.27 -2.51
N PHE A 298 -22.64 18.49 -2.73
CA PHE A 298 -22.61 17.05 -2.56
C PHE A 298 -22.04 16.70 -1.20
N SER A 299 -22.74 15.90 -0.43
CA SER A 299 -22.28 15.42 0.87
C SER A 299 -22.44 13.91 0.97
N THR A 300 -21.49 13.24 1.61
CA THR A 300 -21.51 11.78 1.83
C THR A 300 -21.59 11.47 3.32
N GLN A 301 -22.15 10.28 3.64
CA GLN A 301 -22.10 9.74 4.99
C GLN A 301 -20.75 9.04 5.17
N GLY A 302 -19.88 9.59 6.02
CA GLY A 302 -18.57 9.00 6.30
C GLY A 302 -17.47 10.03 6.49
N SER A 303 -16.28 9.56 6.86
CA SER A 303 -15.13 10.41 7.13
C SER A 303 -14.43 10.94 5.88
N ALA A 304 -14.70 10.35 4.71
CA ALA A 304 -14.13 10.75 3.43
C ALA A 304 -15.17 10.64 2.31
N ASN A 305 -15.16 11.63 1.42
CA ASN A 305 -16.01 11.67 0.24
C ASN A 305 -15.17 11.33 -0.99
N PRO A 306 -15.48 10.27 -1.74
CA PRO A 306 -14.77 9.96 -2.99
C PRO A 306 -14.80 11.09 -4.01
N LEU A 307 -15.79 11.98 -3.91
CA LEU A 307 -15.92 13.13 -4.81
C LEU A 307 -14.99 14.29 -4.47
N THR A 308 -14.53 14.41 -3.22
CA THR A 308 -13.50 15.39 -2.79
C THR A 308 -12.10 14.80 -2.87
N SER A 309 -11.97 13.49 -2.68
CA SER A 309 -10.70 12.79 -2.65
C SER A 309 -10.03 12.77 -4.03
N ASN A 310 -8.73 13.03 -4.07
CA ASN A 310 -7.89 12.85 -5.26
C ASN A 310 -7.23 11.46 -5.33
N ILE A 311 -7.68 10.52 -4.48
CA ILE A 311 -7.05 9.19 -4.36
C ILE A 311 -6.99 8.43 -5.68
N LEU A 312 -8.02 8.56 -6.53
CA LEU A 312 -8.04 7.91 -7.85
C LEU A 312 -6.99 8.50 -8.80
N GLN A 313 -6.74 9.82 -8.75
CA GLN A 313 -5.76 10.49 -9.59
C GLN A 313 -4.32 10.30 -9.09
N THR A 314 -4.14 10.10 -7.78
CA THR A 314 -2.82 9.85 -7.18
C THR A 314 -2.44 8.38 -7.21
N PHE A 315 -3.43 7.48 -7.34
CA PHE A 315 -3.18 6.06 -7.45
C PHE A 315 -2.45 5.71 -8.75
N ASN A 316 -1.38 4.95 -8.62
CA ASN A 316 -0.63 4.42 -9.76
C ASN A 316 -0.54 2.90 -9.67
N CYS A 317 -0.74 2.23 -10.80
CA CYS A 317 -0.49 0.80 -10.87
C CYS A 317 0.97 0.49 -10.52
N PRO A 318 1.21 -0.56 -9.73
CA PRO A 318 2.54 -0.87 -9.24
C PRO A 318 3.48 -1.19 -10.40
N LYS A 319 4.66 -0.55 -10.37
CA LYS A 319 5.77 -0.87 -11.28
C LYS A 319 6.64 -1.92 -10.62
N GLY A 320 7.11 -2.90 -11.38
CA GLY A 320 8.10 -3.85 -10.91
C GLY A 320 9.39 -3.11 -10.54
N GLN A 321 9.67 -2.98 -9.26
CA GLN A 321 10.93 -2.39 -8.76
C GLN A 321 11.77 -3.51 -8.14
N ALA A 322 13.07 -3.49 -8.44
CA ALA A 322 14.03 -4.34 -7.75
C ALA A 322 14.11 -3.89 -6.27
N LEU A 323 14.04 -4.86 -5.37
CA LEU A 323 14.22 -4.59 -3.94
C LEU A 323 15.73 -4.43 -3.67
N THR A 324 16.08 -3.39 -2.94
CA THR A 324 17.44 -3.18 -2.43
C THR A 324 17.46 -3.33 -0.92
N LEU A 325 18.45 -4.06 -0.40
CA LEU A 325 18.66 -4.10 1.05
C LEU A 325 18.96 -2.68 1.55
N PRO A 326 18.36 -2.25 2.66
CA PRO A 326 18.77 -1.02 3.30
C PRO A 326 20.27 -1.09 3.60
N THR A 327 21.01 -0.06 3.22
CA THR A 327 22.46 0.04 3.49
C THR A 327 22.62 0.12 5.01
N VAL A 328 23.04 -0.96 5.63
CA VAL A 328 23.44 -0.92 7.02
C VAL A 328 24.82 -0.29 7.05
N THR A 329 24.92 0.94 7.53
CA THR A 329 26.21 1.50 7.95
C THR A 329 26.76 0.60 9.05
N LEU A 330 27.68 -0.28 8.68
CA LEU A 330 28.47 -1.01 9.67
C LEU A 330 29.10 0.04 10.60
N PRO A 331 29.05 -0.14 11.93
CA PRO A 331 29.80 0.71 12.84
C PRO A 331 31.23 0.70 12.37
N ALA A 332 31.82 1.90 12.25
CA ALA A 332 33.20 2.07 11.79
C ALA A 332 34.09 1.08 12.54
N LYS A 333 34.85 0.29 11.80
CA LYS A 333 35.83 -0.67 12.34
C LYS A 333 36.65 0.07 13.38
N PRO A 334 36.76 -0.40 14.63
CA PRO A 334 37.62 0.26 15.60
C PRO A 334 39.03 0.33 15.02
N THR A 335 39.54 1.53 14.85
CA THR A 335 40.83 1.85 14.20
C THR A 335 42.04 1.46 15.05
N ASN A 336 41.84 0.67 16.09
CA ASN A 336 42.93 0.17 16.96
C ASN A 336 43.15 -1.34 16.77
N ILE A 337 43.57 -1.73 15.56
CA ILE A 337 44.29 -2.99 15.38
C ILE A 337 45.78 -2.64 15.43
N THR A 338 46.38 -2.84 16.61
CA THR A 338 47.87 -2.87 16.73
C THR A 338 48.35 -3.99 15.79
N PRO A 339 49.29 -3.68 14.83
CA PRO A 339 49.82 -4.73 13.97
C PRO A 339 50.42 -5.86 14.82
N ALA A 340 50.15 -7.09 14.44
CA ALA A 340 50.76 -8.26 15.11
C ALA A 340 52.29 -8.14 15.11
N GLY A 341 52.87 -7.94 16.28
CA GLY A 341 54.31 -7.78 16.44
C GLY A 341 54.79 -6.58 17.26
N GLN A 342 53.90 -5.67 17.62
CA GLN A 342 54.25 -4.57 18.53
C GLN A 342 53.77 -4.85 19.95
N LEU A 343 54.72 -4.90 20.88
CA LEU A 343 54.39 -5.01 22.31
C LEU A 343 53.66 -3.74 22.79
N PRO A 344 52.67 -3.92 23.72
CA PRO A 344 51.95 -2.77 24.23
C PRO A 344 52.90 -1.75 24.88
N ILE A 345 52.68 -0.49 24.61
CA ILE A 345 53.47 0.63 25.10
C ILE A 345 52.94 1.01 26.50
N ASN A 346 53.81 1.19 27.45
CA ASN A 346 53.47 1.67 28.78
C ASN A 346 52.99 3.16 28.68
N PRO A 347 51.75 3.47 29.06
CA PRO A 347 51.19 4.79 28.89
C PRO A 347 51.85 5.88 29.76
N ARG A 348 52.67 5.52 30.73
CA ARG A 348 53.42 6.47 31.59
C ARG A 348 54.86 6.73 31.12
N THR A 349 55.45 5.83 30.35
CA THR A 349 56.86 5.97 29.97
C THR A 349 57.09 6.00 28.47
N GLY A 350 56.07 5.72 27.66
CA GLY A 350 56.17 5.70 26.18
C GLY A 350 57.09 4.58 25.62
N LYS A 351 57.54 3.62 26.45
CA LYS A 351 58.43 2.54 26.00
C LYS A 351 57.68 1.19 25.93
N PRO A 352 58.09 0.27 25.00
CA PRO A 352 57.53 -1.06 24.91
C PRO A 352 57.72 -1.87 26.17
N LEU A 353 56.73 -2.64 26.57
CA LEU A 353 56.85 -3.58 27.72
C LEU A 353 57.75 -4.73 27.30
N THR A 354 58.94 -4.85 27.95
CA THR A 354 59.83 -6.01 27.78
C THR A 354 59.34 -7.17 28.65
N VAL A 355 59.16 -8.36 28.04
CA VAL A 355 58.98 -9.59 28.78
C VAL A 355 60.39 -10.05 29.16
N SER A 356 60.73 -10.02 30.46
CA SER A 356 61.95 -10.66 30.96
C SER A 356 61.76 -12.19 31.03
N PRO A 357 62.85 -12.94 30.81
CA PRO A 357 62.85 -14.41 30.64
C PRO A 357 62.34 -15.20 31.84
#